data_d2836fb596d8d456d25419fc8416a59c
#
_entry.id   d2836fb596d8d456d25419fc8416a59c
#
_cell.length_a   1.000
_cell.length_b   1.000
_cell.length_c   1.000
_cell.angle_alpha   90.00
_cell.angle_beta   90.00
_cell.angle_gamma   90.00
#
_symmetry.space_group_name_H-M   'P 1'
#
loop_
_entity.id
_entity.type
_entity.pdbx_description
1 polymer ?
#
loop_
_entity_poly.entity_id
_entity_poly.type
_entity_poly.pdbx_seq_one_letter_code
_entity_poly.pdbx_strand_id
1 'polypeptide(L)'
;MKHAGTRAESSRLFSCEHCLFPEGKYSAGMRSKSGRSFNVQEFLDSEGLARKIVEYPRAEAIFTQGDVCESVLYIQKGGVKLSVLSKTGREAIVAMLGPGDFFGEGCLAAQPVRMGSATAITSSTILLIEKDQMIRLLHKQHALSDRFIAHMLARNIRVEEDLIDQLFNSSEKRLARTLLLLARYGKQDKPQRVLPKLSQETLAEMIGTTRSRVNFFMNKFKRLGFIETDGGLKINSSLLSVVLHD
;
A
#
# COMPACT_ATOMS: atom_id res chain seq x y z
N MET A 1 32.72 52.22 -4.51
CA MET A 1 31.28 52.08 -4.79
C MET A 1 31.04 50.61 -5.03
N LYS A 2 30.69 49.85 -4.05
CA LYS A 2 29.36 49.33 -3.64
C LYS A 2 28.64 48.68 -4.81
N HIS A 3 28.61 47.35 -4.85
CA HIS A 3 27.39 46.59 -4.98
C HIS A 3 27.55 45.21 -4.32
N ALA A 4 27.03 45.13 -3.13
CA ALA A 4 26.63 43.90 -2.45
C ALA A 4 25.18 43.62 -2.82
N GLY A 5 24.77 42.38 -2.85
CA GLY A 5 23.39 41.96 -3.03
C GLY A 5 23.33 40.72 -3.89
N THR A 6 22.85 39.63 -3.63
CA THR A 6 21.95 39.06 -2.69
C THR A 6 21.93 37.57 -3.05
N ARG A 7 22.47 36.74 -2.18
CA ARG A 7 22.34 35.29 -2.24
C ARG A 7 21.52 34.86 -1.00
N ALA A 8 20.22 34.96 -1.10
CA ALA A 8 19.32 34.39 -0.08
C ALA A 8 17.86 34.47 -0.58
N GLU A 9 17.47 33.57 -1.48
CA GLU A 9 16.05 33.29 -1.76
C GLU A 9 15.90 32.02 -2.63
N SER A 10 16.27 30.86 -2.13
CA SER A 10 15.84 29.62 -2.73
C SER A 10 15.72 28.42 -1.75
N SER A 11 15.50 28.70 -0.48
CA SER A 11 15.33 27.63 0.54
C SER A 11 13.96 27.62 1.23
N ARG A 12 12.90 28.10 0.58
CA ARG A 12 11.54 28.13 1.15
C ARG A 12 10.47 27.44 0.32
N LEU A 13 10.80 26.38 -0.43
CA LEU A 13 9.77 25.77 -1.28
C LEU A 13 9.46 24.30 -0.99
N PHE A 14 9.93 23.69 0.07
CA PHE A 14 9.59 22.29 0.39
C PHE A 14 9.44 21.98 1.88
N SER A 15 8.89 22.88 2.68
CA SER A 15 8.33 22.48 3.97
C SER A 15 6.80 22.36 3.84
N CYS A 16 6.35 21.33 3.16
CA CYS A 16 4.94 21.00 3.11
C CYS A 16 4.59 20.18 4.37
N GLU A 17 4.33 20.88 5.49
CA GLU A 17 3.81 20.28 6.74
C GLU A 17 2.46 19.56 6.52
N HIS A 18 1.82 19.73 5.36
CA HIS A 18 0.55 19.12 5.00
C HIS A 18 0.66 17.77 4.28
N CYS A 19 1.85 17.36 3.81
CA CYS A 19 2.02 16.08 3.10
C CYS A 19 2.19 14.87 4.02
N LEU A 20 2.39 15.08 5.33
CA LEU A 20 2.70 13.98 6.25
C LEU A 20 1.48 13.16 6.71
N PHE A 21 0.25 13.69 6.60
CA PHE A 21 -0.96 12.96 6.97
C PHE A 21 -2.20 13.55 6.30
N PRO A 22 -2.65 13.07 5.16
CA PRO A 22 -4.05 13.29 4.82
C PRO A 22 -4.90 12.46 5.78
N GLU A 23 -5.37 13.10 6.87
CA GLU A 23 -6.51 12.56 7.59
C GLU A 23 -7.62 12.31 6.56
N GLY A 24 -8.07 11.04 6.49
CA GLY A 24 -9.36 10.54 6.05
C GLY A 24 -10.34 11.38 5.23
N LYS A 25 -9.91 12.30 4.36
CA LYS A 25 -10.81 13.16 3.58
C LYS A 25 -11.17 12.64 2.20
N TYR A 26 -10.54 11.57 1.73
CA TYR A 26 -10.87 10.98 0.43
C TYR A 26 -11.97 9.93 0.46
N SER A 27 -12.58 9.66 1.63
CA SER A 27 -13.85 8.92 1.70
C SER A 27 -15.09 9.85 1.67
N ALA A 28 -14.88 11.17 1.53
CA ALA A 28 -15.97 12.14 1.45
C ALA A 28 -16.55 12.20 0.04
N GLY A 29 -17.43 11.23 -0.23
CA GLY A 29 -18.71 11.58 -0.79
C GLY A 29 -18.75 12.28 -2.13
N MET A 30 -18.62 11.56 -3.25
CA MET A 30 -19.60 11.75 -4.31
C MET A 30 -20.93 11.17 -3.81
N ARG A 31 -21.72 11.99 -3.13
CA ARG A 31 -23.10 11.65 -2.78
C ARG A 31 -23.89 11.60 -4.09
N SER A 32 -24.16 10.41 -4.58
CA SER A 32 -25.27 10.22 -5.50
C SER A 32 -26.55 10.68 -4.79
N LYS A 33 -27.51 11.25 -5.52
CA LYS A 33 -28.77 11.75 -4.99
C LYS A 33 -29.68 10.69 -4.35
N SER A 34 -29.24 9.44 -4.24
CA SER A 34 -29.88 8.38 -3.46
C SER A 34 -28.91 7.97 -2.33
N GLY A 35 -29.28 8.24 -1.12
CA GLY A 35 -28.45 8.21 0.11
C GLY A 35 -27.85 6.86 0.54
N ARG A 36 -27.54 5.94 -0.36
CA ARG A 36 -26.73 4.73 -0.10
C ARG A 36 -25.38 4.87 -0.80
N SER A 37 -24.28 4.76 -0.05
CA SER A 37 -22.95 4.63 -0.65
C SER A 37 -22.93 3.34 -1.47
N PHE A 38 -22.48 3.40 -2.73
CA PHE A 38 -22.32 2.23 -3.59
C PHE A 38 -21.34 1.26 -2.93
N ASN A 39 -21.82 0.04 -2.64
CA ASN A 39 -20.99 -1.02 -2.06
C ASN A 39 -20.54 -1.95 -3.17
N VAL A 40 -19.23 -1.93 -3.49
CA VAL A 40 -18.63 -2.76 -4.53
C VAL A 40 -18.86 -4.24 -4.23
N GLN A 41 -18.74 -4.66 -2.97
CA GLN A 41 -18.95 -6.05 -2.57
C GLN A 41 -20.39 -6.51 -2.85
N GLU A 42 -21.38 -5.78 -2.37
CA GLU A 42 -22.80 -6.10 -2.60
C GLU A 42 -23.15 -6.12 -4.09
N PHE A 43 -22.58 -5.16 -4.87
CA PHE A 43 -22.77 -5.11 -6.30
C PHE A 43 -22.15 -6.34 -6.97
N LEU A 44 -20.90 -6.66 -6.70
CA LEU A 44 -20.23 -7.83 -7.24
C LEU A 44 -20.94 -9.12 -6.78
N ASP A 45 -21.64 -9.14 -5.66
CA ASP A 45 -22.42 -10.28 -5.18
C ASP A 45 -23.78 -10.41 -5.86
N SER A 46 -24.41 -9.33 -6.34
CA SER A 46 -25.75 -9.31 -6.93
C SER A 46 -25.82 -9.69 -8.41
N GLU A 47 -24.77 -9.42 -9.18
CA GLU A 47 -24.77 -9.47 -10.66
C GLU A 47 -24.61 -10.89 -11.23
N GLY A 48 -24.91 -11.97 -10.63
CA GLY A 48 -24.95 -13.32 -11.26
C GLY A 48 -23.80 -13.68 -12.24
N LEU A 49 -22.70 -12.95 -12.16
CA LEU A 49 -21.56 -13.00 -13.06
C LEU A 49 -20.81 -14.33 -12.93
N ALA A 50 -20.25 -14.82 -14.02
CA ALA A 50 -19.31 -15.95 -14.00
C ALA A 50 -18.03 -15.54 -13.24
N ARG A 51 -18.06 -15.66 -11.92
CA ARG A 51 -16.98 -15.26 -11.00
C ARG A 51 -16.47 -16.50 -10.28
N LYS A 52 -15.18 -16.53 -10.13
CA LYS A 52 -14.52 -17.56 -9.34
C LYS A 52 -14.08 -16.93 -8.01
N ILE A 53 -14.73 -17.31 -6.92
CA ILE A 53 -14.25 -17.01 -5.58
C ILE A 53 -13.27 -18.11 -5.18
N VAL A 54 -12.07 -17.73 -4.77
CA VAL A 54 -11.02 -18.67 -4.36
C VAL A 54 -10.52 -18.26 -2.98
N GLU A 55 -10.36 -19.26 -2.12
CA GLU A 55 -9.73 -19.09 -0.82
C GLU A 55 -8.26 -19.48 -0.91
N TYR A 56 -7.42 -18.59 -0.40
CA TYR A 56 -5.98 -18.78 -0.35
C TYR A 56 -5.51 -18.84 1.10
N PRO A 57 -4.94 -19.94 1.56
CA PRO A 57 -4.24 -20.03 2.84
C PRO A 57 -3.13 -18.98 2.93
N ARG A 58 -2.73 -18.70 4.17
CA ARG A 58 -1.57 -17.82 4.41
C ARG A 58 -0.32 -18.34 3.72
N ALA A 59 0.44 -17.44 3.11
CA ALA A 59 1.67 -17.68 2.36
C ALA A 59 1.49 -18.39 1.01
N GLU A 60 0.27 -18.64 0.58
CA GLU A 60 0.00 -19.19 -0.74
C GLU A 60 0.11 -18.11 -1.83
N ALA A 61 0.72 -18.48 -2.97
CA ALA A 61 0.80 -17.61 -4.15
C ALA A 61 -0.55 -17.58 -4.87
N ILE A 62 -1.06 -16.38 -5.13
CA ILE A 62 -2.28 -16.13 -5.89
C ILE A 62 -1.95 -16.15 -7.38
N PHE A 63 -0.84 -15.52 -7.75
CA PHE A 63 -0.17 -15.60 -9.05
C PHE A 63 1.31 -15.23 -8.90
N THR A 64 2.10 -15.62 -9.89
CA THR A 64 3.54 -15.38 -9.92
C THR A 64 3.92 -14.41 -11.04
N GLN A 65 5.01 -13.68 -10.85
CA GLN A 65 5.59 -12.80 -11.88
C GLN A 65 5.88 -13.61 -13.15
N GLY A 66 5.37 -13.13 -14.29
CA GLY A 66 5.47 -13.81 -15.59
C GLY A 66 4.26 -14.68 -15.96
N ASP A 67 3.35 -14.98 -15.03
CA ASP A 67 2.10 -15.68 -15.34
C ASP A 67 1.24 -14.86 -16.32
N VAL A 68 0.35 -15.53 -17.05
CA VAL A 68 -0.58 -14.87 -17.98
C VAL A 68 -1.50 -13.91 -17.23
N CYS A 69 -1.71 -12.71 -17.77
CA CYS A 69 -2.49 -11.66 -17.14
C CYS A 69 -3.87 -11.52 -17.80
N GLU A 70 -4.85 -12.32 -17.35
CA GLU A 70 -6.20 -12.39 -17.96
C GLU A 70 -7.33 -11.99 -17.00
N SER A 71 -7.03 -11.68 -15.75
CA SER A 71 -8.04 -11.37 -14.74
C SER A 71 -7.63 -10.22 -13.85
N VAL A 72 -8.65 -9.46 -13.38
CA VAL A 72 -8.58 -8.53 -12.26
C VAL A 72 -9.05 -9.25 -11.02
N LEU A 73 -8.41 -8.99 -9.90
CA LEU A 73 -8.71 -9.63 -8.63
C LEU A 73 -9.19 -8.59 -7.62
N TYR A 74 -10.13 -9.00 -6.74
CA TYR A 74 -10.68 -8.16 -5.68
C TYR A 74 -10.61 -8.89 -4.35
N ILE A 75 -10.11 -8.23 -3.32
CA ILE A 75 -9.97 -8.80 -1.98
C ILE A 75 -11.27 -8.64 -1.21
N GLN A 76 -11.99 -9.72 -0.96
CA GLN A 76 -13.17 -9.73 -0.10
C GLN A 76 -12.78 -9.79 1.37
N LYS A 77 -11.79 -10.65 1.71
CA LYS A 77 -11.27 -10.83 3.07
C LYS A 77 -9.78 -11.10 3.02
N GLY A 78 -9.09 -10.80 4.14
CA GLY A 78 -7.69 -11.10 4.30
C GLY A 78 -6.77 -10.00 3.83
N GLY A 79 -5.57 -10.35 3.37
CA GLY A 79 -4.56 -9.41 2.91
C GLY A 79 -3.61 -10.04 1.91
N VAL A 80 -3.10 -9.24 0.99
CA VAL A 80 -2.24 -9.67 -0.11
C VAL A 80 -0.99 -8.81 -0.17
N LYS A 81 0.17 -9.46 -0.32
CA LYS A 81 1.46 -8.84 -0.62
C LYS A 81 1.67 -8.86 -2.13
N LEU A 82 1.94 -7.71 -2.74
CA LEU A 82 2.49 -7.64 -4.09
C LEU A 82 3.99 -7.44 -4.04
N SER A 83 4.73 -8.27 -4.75
CA SER A 83 6.19 -8.20 -4.80
C SER A 83 6.72 -8.39 -6.21
N VAL A 84 7.93 -7.90 -6.45
CA VAL A 84 8.66 -8.08 -7.69
C VAL A 84 10.00 -8.74 -7.42
N LEU A 85 10.40 -9.64 -8.29
CA LEU A 85 11.69 -10.31 -8.23
C LEU A 85 12.62 -9.69 -9.28
N SER A 86 13.79 -9.24 -8.85
CA SER A 86 14.82 -8.73 -9.76
C SER A 86 15.51 -9.89 -10.49
N LYS A 87 16.21 -9.57 -11.58
CA LYS A 87 17.06 -10.56 -12.32
C LYS A 87 18.15 -11.18 -11.43
N THR A 88 18.53 -10.54 -10.34
CA THR A 88 19.53 -11.04 -9.38
C THR A 88 18.91 -11.83 -8.23
N GLY A 89 17.61 -12.14 -8.27
CA GLY A 89 16.90 -12.91 -7.24
C GLY A 89 16.52 -12.09 -6.00
N ARG A 90 16.63 -10.76 -6.03
CA ARG A 90 16.23 -9.90 -4.90
C ARG A 90 14.74 -9.60 -5.00
N GLU A 91 13.99 -9.85 -3.93
CA GLU A 91 12.57 -9.51 -3.83
C GLU A 91 12.41 -8.09 -3.27
N ALA A 92 11.46 -7.34 -3.82
CA ALA A 92 11.00 -6.08 -3.27
C ALA A 92 9.47 -6.09 -3.17
N ILE A 93 8.94 -5.62 -2.04
CA ILE A 93 7.50 -5.46 -1.85
C ILE A 93 7.08 -4.11 -2.42
N VAL A 94 6.12 -4.15 -3.36
CA VAL A 94 5.60 -2.96 -4.03
C VAL A 94 4.25 -2.51 -3.48
N ALA A 95 3.49 -3.41 -2.84
CA ALA A 95 2.25 -3.03 -2.14
C ALA A 95 1.82 -4.09 -1.12
N MET A 96 1.14 -3.60 -0.07
CA MET A 96 0.37 -4.43 0.87
C MET A 96 -1.09 -4.01 0.73
N LEU A 97 -1.94 -4.97 0.38
CA LEU A 97 -3.33 -4.74 0.03
C LEU A 97 -4.26 -5.41 1.05
N GLY A 98 -5.43 -4.82 1.26
CA GLY A 98 -6.44 -5.29 2.19
C GLY A 98 -7.83 -5.46 1.56
N PRO A 99 -8.85 -5.78 2.37
CA PRO A 99 -10.23 -5.92 1.88
C PRO A 99 -10.71 -4.66 1.18
N GLY A 100 -11.35 -4.81 0.01
CA GLY A 100 -11.81 -3.70 -0.81
C GLY A 100 -10.83 -3.27 -1.90
N ASP A 101 -9.60 -3.76 -1.88
CA ASP A 101 -8.60 -3.43 -2.89
C ASP A 101 -8.72 -4.32 -4.13
N PHE A 102 -8.51 -3.70 -5.31
CA PHE A 102 -8.31 -4.39 -6.58
C PHE A 102 -6.82 -4.56 -6.87
N PHE A 103 -6.47 -5.65 -7.54
CA PHE A 103 -5.10 -5.89 -8.00
C PHE A 103 -5.08 -6.76 -9.25
N GLY A 104 -3.92 -6.84 -9.91
CA GLY A 104 -3.79 -7.60 -11.16
C GLY A 104 -4.43 -6.94 -12.38
N GLU A 105 -4.72 -5.65 -12.30
CA GLU A 105 -5.38 -4.81 -13.30
C GLU A 105 -4.56 -4.59 -14.59
N GLY A 106 -3.30 -5.00 -14.64
CA GLY A 106 -2.42 -4.84 -15.81
C GLY A 106 -3.01 -5.42 -17.10
N CYS A 107 -3.86 -6.46 -17.01
CA CYS A 107 -4.57 -7.00 -18.19
C CYS A 107 -5.47 -5.96 -18.86
N LEU A 108 -6.02 -4.99 -18.12
CA LEU A 108 -6.85 -3.91 -18.68
C LEU A 108 -6.01 -2.92 -19.49
N ALA A 109 -4.72 -2.80 -19.16
CA ALA A 109 -3.73 -1.99 -19.88
C ALA A 109 -2.98 -2.80 -20.96
N ALA A 110 -3.56 -3.92 -21.41
CA ALA A 110 -2.99 -4.82 -22.42
C ALA A 110 -1.65 -5.47 -22.04
N GLN A 111 -1.33 -5.55 -20.75
CA GLN A 111 -0.16 -6.30 -20.29
C GLN A 111 -0.40 -7.82 -20.45
N PRO A 112 0.45 -8.55 -21.18
CA PRO A 112 0.22 -9.98 -21.43
C PRO A 112 0.57 -10.85 -20.22
N VAL A 113 1.46 -10.38 -19.36
CA VAL A 113 1.96 -11.13 -18.20
C VAL A 113 1.94 -10.32 -16.93
N ARG A 114 1.89 -10.98 -15.78
CA ARG A 114 1.97 -10.38 -14.45
C ARG A 114 3.34 -9.73 -14.23
N MET A 115 3.35 -8.45 -13.90
CA MET A 115 4.58 -7.68 -13.62
C MET A 115 5.25 -8.06 -12.30
N GLY A 116 4.52 -8.65 -11.38
CA GLY A 116 4.98 -9.10 -10.07
C GLY A 116 4.19 -10.29 -9.59
N SER A 117 4.50 -10.76 -8.40
CA SER A 117 3.82 -11.85 -7.70
C SER A 117 2.85 -11.32 -6.67
N ALA A 118 1.76 -12.04 -6.45
CA ALA A 118 0.80 -11.77 -5.38
C ALA A 118 0.74 -12.97 -4.43
N THR A 119 0.91 -12.72 -3.12
CA THR A 119 0.92 -13.75 -2.09
C THR A 119 -0.03 -13.38 -0.95
N ALA A 120 -0.84 -14.32 -0.49
CA ALA A 120 -1.73 -14.13 0.65
C ALA A 120 -0.92 -14.00 1.97
N ILE A 121 -1.06 -12.88 2.69
CA ILE A 121 -0.37 -12.68 3.98
C ILE A 121 -1.16 -13.19 5.18
N THR A 122 -2.45 -13.37 4.98
CA THR A 122 -3.38 -14.04 5.91
C THR A 122 -4.24 -14.99 5.09
N SER A 123 -5.09 -15.82 5.71
CA SER A 123 -6.16 -16.51 4.97
C SER A 123 -7.02 -15.47 4.27
N SER A 124 -7.16 -15.59 2.95
CA SER A 124 -7.73 -14.55 2.09
C SER A 124 -8.76 -15.13 1.14
N THR A 125 -9.89 -14.43 1.00
CA THR A 125 -10.94 -14.74 0.02
C THR A 125 -10.86 -13.73 -1.11
N ILE A 126 -10.57 -14.22 -2.31
CA ILE A 126 -10.31 -13.41 -3.50
C ILE A 126 -11.35 -13.72 -4.57
N LEU A 127 -11.95 -12.67 -5.10
CA LEU A 127 -12.83 -12.75 -6.27
C LEU A 127 -12.00 -12.50 -7.53
N LEU A 128 -12.01 -13.46 -8.47
CA LEU A 128 -11.40 -13.34 -9.79
C LEU A 128 -12.47 -12.88 -10.80
N ILE A 129 -12.14 -11.85 -11.54
CA ILE A 129 -12.99 -11.26 -12.59
C ILE A 129 -12.20 -11.30 -13.90
N GLU A 130 -12.67 -12.05 -14.87
CA GLU A 130 -12.07 -12.14 -16.20
C GLU A 130 -11.96 -10.75 -16.84
N LYS A 131 -10.89 -10.51 -17.62
CA LYS A 131 -10.61 -9.22 -18.27
C LYS A 131 -11.83 -8.66 -19.00
N ASP A 132 -12.41 -9.46 -19.92
CA ASP A 132 -13.54 -9.00 -20.74
C ASP A 132 -14.80 -8.73 -19.92
N GLN A 133 -14.97 -9.47 -18.85
CA GLN A 133 -16.05 -9.27 -17.91
C GLN A 133 -15.86 -7.96 -17.12
N MET A 134 -14.64 -7.69 -16.62
CA MET A 134 -14.33 -6.45 -15.95
C MET A 134 -14.54 -5.25 -16.86
N ILE A 135 -14.13 -5.32 -18.14
CA ILE A 135 -14.38 -4.27 -19.13
C ILE A 135 -15.88 -4.03 -19.31
N ARG A 136 -16.68 -5.08 -19.48
CA ARG A 136 -18.14 -4.95 -19.59
C ARG A 136 -18.77 -4.32 -18.35
N LEU A 137 -18.32 -4.70 -17.17
CA LEU A 137 -18.80 -4.13 -15.91
C LEU A 137 -18.49 -2.63 -15.80
N LEU A 138 -17.25 -2.25 -16.09
CA LEU A 138 -16.83 -0.85 -16.09
C LEU A 138 -17.62 0.01 -17.08
N HIS A 139 -18.00 -0.53 -18.23
CA HIS A 139 -18.82 0.20 -19.21
C HIS A 139 -20.30 0.32 -18.81
N LYS A 140 -20.84 -0.70 -18.14
CA LYS A 140 -22.28 -0.73 -17.79
C LYS A 140 -22.59 -0.03 -16.47
N GLN A 141 -21.64 0.01 -15.54
CA GLN A 141 -21.86 0.44 -14.16
C GLN A 141 -20.97 1.62 -13.80
N HIS A 142 -21.48 2.82 -14.04
CA HIS A 142 -20.72 4.06 -13.78
C HIS A 142 -20.22 4.17 -12.33
N ALA A 143 -21.05 3.76 -11.35
CA ALA A 143 -20.65 3.80 -9.95
C ALA A 143 -19.47 2.86 -9.63
N LEU A 144 -19.36 1.71 -10.31
CA LEU A 144 -18.20 0.83 -10.21
C LEU A 144 -16.98 1.45 -10.89
N SER A 145 -17.16 2.06 -12.08
CA SER A 145 -16.09 2.74 -12.80
C SER A 145 -15.49 3.88 -11.97
N ASP A 146 -16.33 4.73 -11.41
CA ASP A 146 -15.89 5.83 -10.55
C ASP A 146 -15.08 5.33 -9.36
N ARG A 147 -15.53 4.25 -8.70
CA ARG A 147 -14.83 3.63 -7.58
C ARG A 147 -13.51 3.00 -8.00
N PHE A 148 -13.51 2.28 -9.12
CA PHE A 148 -12.30 1.64 -9.65
C PHE A 148 -11.25 2.69 -10.03
N ILE A 149 -11.65 3.75 -10.74
CA ILE A 149 -10.77 4.86 -11.12
C ILE A 149 -10.23 5.55 -9.87
N ALA A 150 -11.08 5.88 -8.90
CA ALA A 150 -10.67 6.50 -7.65
C ALA A 150 -9.66 5.63 -6.88
N HIS A 151 -9.87 4.30 -6.87
CA HIS A 151 -8.94 3.34 -6.26
C HIS A 151 -7.57 3.32 -6.98
N MET A 152 -7.58 3.29 -8.31
CA MET A 152 -6.34 3.32 -9.11
C MET A 152 -5.57 4.63 -8.92
N LEU A 153 -6.25 5.77 -8.91
CA LEU A 153 -5.63 7.07 -8.67
C LEU A 153 -5.05 7.18 -7.26
N ALA A 154 -5.78 6.74 -6.24
CA ALA A 154 -5.26 6.71 -4.87
C ALA A 154 -4.05 5.80 -4.71
N ARG A 155 -4.00 4.70 -5.47
CA ARG A 155 -2.83 3.80 -5.49
C ARG A 155 -1.66 4.44 -6.23
N ASN A 156 -1.91 5.14 -7.35
CA ASN A 156 -0.86 5.86 -8.08
C ASN A 156 -0.21 6.93 -7.19
N ILE A 157 -1.01 7.72 -6.48
CA ILE A 157 -0.51 8.73 -5.52
C ILE A 157 0.42 8.07 -4.48
N ARG A 158 0.03 6.92 -3.91
CA ARG A 158 0.88 6.19 -2.95
C ARG A 158 2.20 5.73 -3.57
N VAL A 159 2.16 5.24 -4.82
CA VAL A 159 3.38 4.82 -5.54
C VAL A 159 4.30 6.02 -5.79
N GLU A 160 3.75 7.18 -6.13
CA GLU A 160 4.51 8.43 -6.29
C GLU A 160 5.13 8.87 -4.96
N GLU A 161 4.38 8.83 -3.85
CA GLU A 161 4.90 9.13 -2.50
C GLU A 161 6.03 8.18 -2.10
N ASP A 162 5.87 6.87 -2.36
CA ASP A 162 6.90 5.87 -2.08
C ASP A 162 8.16 6.08 -2.94
N LEU A 163 7.98 6.50 -4.20
CA LEU A 163 9.10 6.85 -5.08
C LEU A 163 9.85 8.08 -4.58
N ILE A 164 9.15 9.13 -4.17
CA ILE A 164 9.73 10.33 -3.57
C ILE A 164 10.50 9.94 -2.30
N ASP A 165 9.91 9.09 -1.45
CA ASP A 165 10.53 8.58 -0.24
C ASP A 165 11.83 7.81 -0.53
N GLN A 166 11.83 7.01 -1.61
CA GLN A 166 13.01 6.26 -2.07
C GLN A 166 14.12 7.17 -2.59
N LEU A 167 13.78 8.26 -3.26
CA LEU A 167 14.73 9.17 -3.88
C LEU A 167 15.42 10.10 -2.86
N PHE A 168 14.67 10.57 -1.85
CA PHE A 168 15.12 11.65 -0.99
C PHE A 168 15.36 11.25 0.47
N ASN A 169 14.74 10.16 0.96
CA ASN A 169 14.87 9.77 2.36
C ASN A 169 15.88 8.65 2.61
N SER A 170 16.56 8.74 3.75
CA SER A 170 17.45 7.68 4.23
C SER A 170 16.66 6.40 4.53
N SER A 171 17.33 5.24 4.47
CA SER A 171 16.68 3.96 4.82
C SER A 171 16.21 3.90 6.29
N GLU A 172 16.76 4.72 7.18
CA GLU A 172 16.29 4.89 8.56
C GLU A 172 14.93 5.58 8.60
N LYS A 173 14.79 6.72 7.89
CA LYS A 173 13.54 7.47 7.79
C LYS A 173 12.46 6.62 7.11
N ARG A 174 12.80 5.92 6.02
CA ARG A 174 11.87 5.00 5.33
C ARG A 174 11.37 3.89 6.27
N LEU A 175 12.25 3.28 7.08
CA LEU A 175 11.84 2.29 8.08
C LEU A 175 10.89 2.90 9.11
N ALA A 176 11.22 4.05 9.68
CA ALA A 176 10.38 4.73 10.66
C ALA A 176 8.98 5.03 10.09
N ARG A 177 8.89 5.57 8.86
CA ARG A 177 7.63 5.83 8.16
C ARG A 177 6.82 4.56 7.93
N THR A 178 7.44 3.51 7.43
CA THR A 178 6.79 2.21 7.20
C THR A 178 6.21 1.64 8.49
N LEU A 179 6.96 1.67 9.60
CA LEU A 179 6.49 1.20 10.90
C LEU A 179 5.29 2.02 11.40
N LEU A 180 5.32 3.34 11.25
CA LEU A 180 4.21 4.24 11.62
C LEU A 180 2.95 3.96 10.78
N LEU A 181 3.11 3.74 9.46
CA LEU A 181 2.01 3.40 8.58
C LEU A 181 1.39 2.05 8.94
N LEU A 182 2.20 1.03 9.20
CA LEU A 182 1.74 -0.28 9.63
C LEU A 182 0.99 -0.22 10.96
N ALA A 183 1.44 0.61 11.91
CA ALA A 183 0.76 0.82 13.19
C ALA A 183 -0.63 1.48 13.03
N ARG A 184 -0.81 2.29 12.00
CA ARG A 184 -2.09 2.93 11.68
C ARG A 184 -3.03 2.05 10.86
N TYR A 185 -2.50 1.14 10.07
CA TYR A 185 -3.24 0.24 9.17
C TYR A 185 -4.03 -0.84 9.91
N GLY A 186 -4.55 -0.54 10.98
CA GLY A 186 -5.39 -1.42 11.78
C GLY A 186 -6.38 -0.65 12.62
N LYS A 187 -6.59 0.63 12.40
CA LYS A 187 -7.48 1.43 13.22
C LYS A 187 -8.91 1.46 12.74
N GLN A 188 -9.75 0.80 13.53
CA GLN A 188 -10.94 1.44 14.08
C GLN A 188 -10.73 1.44 15.61
N ASP A 189 -10.55 2.62 16.18
CA ASP A 189 -10.78 2.99 17.59
C ASP A 189 -10.02 2.33 18.77
N LYS A 190 -8.74 1.88 18.66
CA LYS A 190 -7.95 1.60 19.87
C LYS A 190 -6.48 2.03 19.74
N PRO A 191 -5.94 2.82 20.72
CA PRO A 191 -4.51 3.13 20.79
C PRO A 191 -3.76 1.88 21.25
N GLN A 192 -2.70 1.52 20.58
CA GLN A 192 -1.82 0.36 20.77
C GLN A 192 -2.29 -0.91 20.06
N ARG A 193 -1.85 -1.13 18.84
CA ARG A 193 -1.94 -2.44 18.20
C ARG A 193 -0.57 -3.08 18.08
N VAL A 194 -0.52 -4.32 18.56
CA VAL A 194 0.53 -5.28 18.23
C VAL A 194 0.48 -5.49 16.70
N LEU A 195 1.52 -5.03 16.01
CA LEU A 195 1.66 -5.32 14.58
C LEU A 195 1.74 -6.83 14.35
N PRO A 196 1.21 -7.34 13.21
CA PRO A 196 1.49 -8.72 12.81
C PRO A 196 3.00 -8.93 12.81
N LYS A 197 3.45 -10.13 13.20
CA LYS A 197 4.88 -10.49 13.20
C LYS A 197 5.42 -10.41 11.77
N LEU A 198 5.96 -9.24 11.41
CA LEU A 198 6.71 -9.04 10.17
C LEU A 198 8.17 -9.41 10.44
N SER A 199 8.76 -10.18 9.53
CA SER A 199 10.19 -10.50 9.63
C SER A 199 11.03 -9.27 9.28
N GLN A 200 12.27 -9.22 9.76
CA GLN A 200 13.21 -8.15 9.37
C GLN A 200 13.57 -8.22 7.87
N GLU A 201 13.49 -9.41 7.26
CA GLU A 201 13.56 -9.60 5.83
C GLU A 201 12.45 -8.85 5.11
N THR A 202 11.20 -9.11 5.51
CA THR A 202 10.02 -8.45 4.94
C THR A 202 10.11 -6.92 5.05
N LEU A 203 10.56 -6.41 6.21
CA LEU A 203 10.79 -4.97 6.38
C LEU A 203 11.90 -4.45 5.46
N ALA A 204 12.97 -5.22 5.26
CA ALA A 204 14.07 -4.85 4.36
C ALA A 204 13.61 -4.80 2.89
N GLU A 205 12.79 -5.76 2.48
CA GLU A 205 12.15 -5.82 1.15
C GLU A 205 11.19 -4.63 0.92
N MET A 206 10.43 -4.25 1.97
CA MET A 206 9.50 -3.11 1.89
C MET A 206 10.23 -1.77 1.70
N ILE A 207 11.36 -1.56 2.38
CA ILE A 207 12.06 -0.27 2.34
C ILE A 207 13.26 -0.25 1.38
N GLY A 208 13.50 -1.34 0.63
CA GLY A 208 14.58 -1.42 -0.34
C GLY A 208 15.97 -1.34 0.29
N THR A 209 16.22 -2.12 1.38
CA THR A 209 17.50 -2.17 2.08
C THR A 209 17.88 -3.60 2.47
N THR A 210 18.92 -3.77 3.28
CA THR A 210 19.36 -5.09 3.77
C THR A 210 18.78 -5.37 5.15
N ARG A 211 18.57 -6.67 5.48
CA ARG A 211 18.17 -7.14 6.81
C ARG A 211 19.09 -6.60 7.91
N SER A 212 20.41 -6.58 7.68
CA SER A 212 21.39 -6.08 8.65
C SER A 212 21.15 -4.62 9.01
N ARG A 213 20.83 -3.77 8.01
CA ARG A 213 20.49 -2.35 8.24
C ARG A 213 19.18 -2.21 8.99
N VAL A 214 18.15 -3.00 8.64
CA VAL A 214 16.90 -3.02 9.41
C VAL A 214 17.15 -3.40 10.85
N ASN A 215 17.91 -4.47 11.11
CA ASN A 215 18.26 -4.89 12.48
C ASN A 215 18.99 -3.76 13.25
N PHE A 216 19.93 -3.09 12.61
CA PHE A 216 20.63 -1.95 13.21
C PHE A 216 19.67 -0.83 13.61
N PHE A 217 18.77 -0.40 12.72
CA PHE A 217 17.79 0.65 13.01
C PHE A 217 16.74 0.23 14.04
N MET A 218 16.24 -1.01 13.98
CA MET A 218 15.32 -1.53 15.00
C MET A 218 15.93 -1.51 16.40
N ASN A 219 17.19 -1.90 16.54
CA ASN A 219 17.91 -1.83 17.81
C ASN A 219 18.15 -0.38 18.26
N LYS A 220 18.41 0.55 17.32
CA LYS A 220 18.50 1.98 17.60
C LYS A 220 17.16 2.52 18.12
N PHE A 221 16.06 2.22 17.44
CA PHE A 221 14.71 2.65 17.82
C PHE A 221 14.28 2.08 19.18
N LYS A 222 14.66 0.82 19.47
CA LYS A 222 14.41 0.19 20.78
C LYS A 222 15.17 0.92 21.89
N ARG A 223 16.45 1.23 21.70
CA ARG A 223 17.25 1.98 22.71
C ARG A 223 16.71 3.39 22.98
N LEU A 224 16.15 4.03 21.95
CA LEU A 224 15.56 5.37 22.05
C LEU A 224 14.12 5.35 22.59
N GLY A 225 13.55 4.19 22.89
CA GLY A 225 12.18 4.05 23.40
C GLY A 225 11.09 4.30 22.35
N PHE A 226 11.45 4.34 21.07
CA PHE A 226 10.50 4.53 19.97
C PHE A 226 9.68 3.28 19.65
N ILE A 227 10.22 2.10 19.97
CA ILE A 227 9.55 0.83 19.77
C ILE A 227 9.78 -0.11 20.97
N GLU A 228 8.80 -0.97 21.24
CA GLU A 228 8.86 -2.07 22.19
C GLU A 228 8.62 -3.39 21.47
N THR A 229 9.29 -4.47 21.93
CA THR A 229 9.20 -5.79 21.28
C THR A 229 8.62 -6.87 22.20
N ASP A 230 8.35 -6.55 23.47
CA ASP A 230 7.83 -7.50 24.46
C ASP A 230 6.31 -7.69 24.24
N GLY A 231 5.92 -8.93 23.93
CA GLY A 231 4.53 -9.26 23.60
C GLY A 231 4.08 -8.85 22.18
N GLY A 232 5.02 -8.48 21.30
CA GLY A 232 4.80 -8.03 19.93
C GLY A 232 5.41 -6.66 19.67
N LEU A 233 5.46 -6.24 18.40
CA LEU A 233 6.01 -4.95 18.02
C LEU A 233 4.99 -3.84 18.32
N LYS A 234 5.29 -3.00 19.32
CA LYS A 234 4.54 -1.78 19.62
C LYS A 234 5.35 -0.57 19.17
N ILE A 235 4.69 0.41 18.59
CA ILE A 235 5.30 1.62 18.06
C ILE A 235 4.79 2.82 18.83
N ASN A 236 5.73 3.60 19.36
CA ASN A 236 5.44 4.86 20.01
C ASN A 236 5.31 5.98 18.96
N SER A 237 4.37 6.89 19.15
CA SER A 237 4.19 8.06 18.27
C SER A 237 5.42 8.97 18.20
N SER A 238 6.29 8.92 19.21
CA SER A 238 7.58 9.65 19.21
C SER A 238 8.53 9.23 18.10
N LEU A 239 8.33 8.03 17.47
CA LEU A 239 9.05 7.63 16.27
C LEU A 239 8.86 8.63 15.10
N LEU A 240 7.79 9.41 15.13
CA LEU A 240 7.54 10.49 14.16
C LEU A 240 8.69 11.51 14.11
N SER A 241 9.38 11.74 15.23
CA SER A 241 10.53 12.66 15.27
C SER A 241 11.66 12.25 14.33
N VAL A 242 11.84 10.93 14.07
CA VAL A 242 12.85 10.43 13.12
C VAL A 242 12.49 10.81 11.68
N VAL A 243 11.21 10.94 11.37
CA VAL A 243 10.72 11.30 10.04
C VAL A 243 10.75 12.81 9.81
N LEU A 244 10.51 13.61 10.86
CA LEU A 244 10.35 15.07 10.77
C LEU A 244 11.68 15.83 10.85
N HIS A 245 12.73 15.25 11.43
CA HIS A 245 14.03 15.93 11.56
C HIS A 245 15.02 15.45 10.52
N ASP A 246 15.62 16.41 9.81
CA ASP A 246 16.79 16.21 8.95
C ASP A 246 18.07 16.09 9.73
#